data_d872bb3638b879b633dad64d2ace22e0
#
_entry.id   d872bb3638b879b633dad64d2ace22e0
#
_cell.length_a   1.000
_cell.length_b   1.000
_cell.length_c   1.000
_cell.angle_alpha   90.00
_cell.angle_beta   90.00
_cell.angle_gamma   90.00
#
_symmetry.space_group_name_H-M   'P 1'
#
loop_
_entity.id
_entity.type
_entity.pdbx_description
1 polymer ?
#
loop_
_entity_poly.entity_id
_entity_poly.type
_entity_poly.pdbx_seq_one_letter_code
_entity_poly.pdbx_strand_id
1 'polypeptide(L)'
;MSFSVLRLMAGSITSSPFSWALKPGFQLKPSPRCLPSSGRAFRRTFVAAASGYANENREFVIVGGGNSAGYAARTFVEHGMAAGRLCIVCKEAVPPYERPALTKGYLFPQDKKPARLPGFHTCVGSGGERQNAEWYEEHGIEVLYQDPVVAFDGQTHTLTTESGKILKYGSLIVATGCEAVRFPEKIGGSLPGVHYIRNVADADSLVSSLGSARKVAVIGGGYIGMEVAAAATGWNLDTTIIFPDDHIMPRLFTPSLAHRYEALYQKNGVKFLKGVLIDKLEAGSDGRVATVILKDGAIIEADTVIVGIGAKPVVSPFEAVELNNIVGGIQVDSLFRTSVPNLFAVGDVAAFPLQMYNRTARVEHVDHARKSAQHCVRALLTAKTQAYDYLPYFYSRVFEYEGSARRVWWQFYGDNVGDTVEVGNFDPKVATFWIDSDSRLKGIFLESGSPEEFALLPQLAKSQPIVDKAKLKSASSVEDALEIARSFLEVPAAI
;
A
#
# COMPACT_ATOMS: atom_id res chain seq x y z
N MET A 1 21.28 -39.49 49.78
CA MET A 1 21.05 -40.87 49.41
C MET A 1 20.40 -40.86 48.04
N SER A 2 21.19 -41.19 47.07
CA SER A 2 21.11 -42.22 46.01
C SER A 2 20.11 -41.89 44.91
N PHE A 3 20.64 -41.46 43.75
CA PHE A 3 21.01 -42.18 42.50
C PHE A 3 19.87 -42.88 41.76
N SER A 4 19.57 -42.41 40.52
CA SER A 4 19.75 -43.12 39.22
C SER A 4 19.11 -42.24 38.12
N VAL A 5 19.82 -41.68 37.22
CA VAL A 5 20.35 -42.06 35.90
C VAL A 5 19.43 -42.98 35.08
N LEU A 6 18.82 -42.42 34.02
CA LEU A 6 18.71 -43.11 32.72
C LEU A 6 18.74 -42.12 31.54
N ARG A 7 19.57 -42.48 30.61
CA ARG A 7 20.06 -41.83 29.37
C ARG A 7 19.17 -42.17 28.17
N LEU A 8 19.29 -41.31 27.12
CA LEU A 8 19.04 -41.55 25.68
C LEU A 8 17.56 -41.49 25.23
N MET A 9 17.19 -40.56 24.25
CA MET A 9 17.75 -40.58 22.89
C MET A 9 17.59 -39.18 22.26
N ALA A 10 18.64 -38.77 21.58
CA ALA A 10 18.66 -37.67 20.65
C ALA A 10 17.96 -38.10 19.36
N GLY A 11 16.89 -37.41 18.97
CA GLY A 11 16.30 -37.49 17.65
C GLY A 11 16.50 -36.15 16.94
N SER A 12 17.48 -36.12 16.03
CA SER A 12 17.71 -35.02 15.11
C SER A 12 16.53 -34.87 14.17
N ILE A 13 15.83 -33.77 14.28
CA ILE A 13 14.87 -33.34 13.23
C ILE A 13 15.60 -32.40 12.30
N THR A 14 15.98 -32.93 11.15
CA THR A 14 16.53 -32.18 10.01
C THR A 14 15.46 -31.26 9.43
N SER A 15 15.77 -30.00 9.38
CA SER A 15 15.05 -28.96 8.62
C SER A 15 15.16 -29.29 7.13
N SER A 16 14.03 -29.53 6.46
CA SER A 16 13.99 -29.56 5.00
C SER A 16 13.47 -28.19 4.48
N PRO A 17 14.19 -27.59 3.53
CA PRO A 17 13.70 -26.38 2.86
C PRO A 17 12.69 -26.77 1.78
N PHE A 18 11.55 -26.15 1.76
CA PHE A 18 10.59 -26.24 0.65
C PHE A 18 11.20 -25.63 -0.60
N SER A 19 11.72 -26.49 -1.48
CA SER A 19 12.09 -26.15 -2.83
C SER A 19 10.90 -26.42 -3.76
N TRP A 20 10.52 -25.42 -4.53
CA TRP A 20 9.58 -25.58 -5.64
C TRP A 20 10.31 -26.32 -6.77
N ALA A 21 10.15 -27.63 -6.84
CA ALA A 21 10.62 -28.42 -7.97
C ALA A 21 9.62 -28.31 -9.12
N LEU A 22 10.07 -27.74 -10.23
CA LEU A 22 9.44 -27.84 -11.54
C LEU A 22 9.46 -29.31 -12.00
N LYS A 23 8.31 -29.85 -12.41
CA LYS A 23 8.21 -31.17 -13.03
C LYS A 23 8.92 -31.14 -14.39
N PRO A 24 9.78 -32.12 -14.71
CA PRO A 24 10.36 -32.27 -16.06
C PRO A 24 9.41 -33.07 -16.95
N GLY A 25 9.22 -32.64 -18.17
CA GLY A 25 8.61 -33.47 -19.17
C GLY A 25 7.92 -32.73 -20.32
N PHE A 26 8.69 -32.06 -21.16
CA PHE A 26 8.33 -31.91 -22.58
C PHE A 26 9.60 -31.93 -23.42
N GLN A 27 9.80 -33.02 -24.12
CA GLN A 27 10.86 -33.18 -25.13
C GLN A 27 10.41 -32.47 -26.41
N LEU A 28 11.16 -31.45 -26.82
CA LEU A 28 11.07 -30.87 -28.16
C LEU A 28 11.88 -31.70 -29.15
N LYS A 29 11.23 -32.19 -30.19
CA LYS A 29 11.88 -32.83 -31.36
C LYS A 29 12.62 -31.74 -32.15
N PRO A 30 13.81 -32.04 -32.72
CA PRO A 30 14.52 -31.10 -33.58
C PRO A 30 13.88 -30.98 -34.94
N SER A 31 13.65 -29.77 -35.42
CA SER A 31 13.24 -29.42 -36.78
C SER A 31 14.46 -29.09 -37.66
N PRO A 32 14.40 -29.28 -38.99
CA PRO A 32 15.56 -29.40 -39.83
C PRO A 32 16.27 -28.08 -40.13
N ARG A 33 17.58 -28.18 -40.32
CA ARG A 33 18.48 -27.11 -40.77
C ARG A 33 18.08 -26.56 -42.12
N CYS A 34 17.83 -25.24 -42.20
CA CYS A 34 17.93 -24.47 -43.45
C CYS A 34 19.25 -23.70 -43.48
N LEU A 35 19.93 -23.75 -44.60
CA LEU A 35 21.17 -23.08 -44.95
C LEU A 35 21.01 -21.55 -45.07
N PRO A 36 22.07 -20.76 -44.87
CA PRO A 36 21.98 -19.29 -44.81
C PRO A 36 21.90 -18.67 -46.19
N SER A 37 20.84 -17.91 -46.45
CA SER A 37 20.81 -16.96 -47.56
C SER A 37 21.34 -15.59 -47.05
N SER A 38 22.33 -15.08 -47.78
CA SER A 38 22.89 -13.74 -47.62
C SER A 38 21.82 -12.67 -47.78
N GLY A 39 21.42 -12.03 -46.69
CA GLY A 39 20.48 -10.92 -46.68
C GLY A 39 20.97 -9.84 -45.72
N ARG A 40 21.29 -8.67 -46.28
CA ARG A 40 21.77 -7.46 -45.62
C ARG A 40 21.08 -7.22 -44.26
N ALA A 41 21.87 -7.13 -43.21
CA ALA A 41 21.47 -6.65 -41.94
C ALA A 41 21.00 -5.20 -42.04
N PHE A 42 19.69 -4.96 -42.03
CA PHE A 42 19.14 -3.66 -41.69
C PHE A 42 19.35 -3.45 -40.18
N ARG A 43 20.47 -2.85 -39.85
CA ARG A 43 20.63 -2.14 -38.59
C ARG A 43 19.63 -1.00 -38.61
N ARG A 44 18.43 -1.20 -38.08
CA ARG A 44 17.61 -0.09 -37.60
C ARG A 44 18.35 0.49 -36.40
N THR A 45 19.13 1.51 -36.62
CA THR A 45 19.55 2.46 -35.61
C THR A 45 18.27 3.11 -35.11
N PHE A 46 17.79 2.67 -33.95
CA PHE A 46 16.85 3.46 -33.18
C PHE A 46 17.64 4.67 -32.66
N VAL A 47 17.65 5.73 -33.45
CA VAL A 47 17.99 7.05 -32.97
C VAL A 47 16.96 7.38 -31.93
N ALA A 48 17.37 7.47 -30.67
CA ALA A 48 16.58 8.08 -29.62
C ALA A 48 16.20 9.48 -30.11
N ALA A 49 14.96 9.65 -30.51
CA ALA A 49 14.39 10.95 -30.85
C ALA A 49 14.05 11.66 -29.52
N ALA A 50 15.08 12.07 -28.81
CA ALA A 50 14.99 13.01 -27.70
C ALA A 50 15.09 14.43 -28.26
N SER A 51 14.13 14.88 -29.02
CA SER A 51 13.93 16.32 -29.30
C SER A 51 12.73 16.49 -30.27
N GLY A 52 11.58 16.90 -29.78
CA GLY A 52 10.50 17.32 -30.66
C GLY A 52 9.08 17.14 -30.16
N TYR A 53 8.87 16.76 -28.90
CA TYR A 53 7.53 16.52 -28.35
C TYR A 53 6.79 17.77 -27.85
N ALA A 54 7.26 18.95 -28.12
CA ALA A 54 6.52 20.19 -27.89
C ALA A 54 5.27 20.15 -28.80
N ASN A 55 4.06 20.09 -28.22
CA ASN A 55 2.76 20.14 -28.88
C ASN A 55 2.28 18.89 -29.63
N GLU A 56 2.77 17.69 -29.36
CA GLU A 56 2.21 16.49 -29.95
C GLU A 56 1.03 15.93 -29.17
N ASN A 57 0.02 15.41 -29.90
CA ASN A 57 -1.12 14.72 -29.30
C ASN A 57 -0.68 13.36 -28.78
N ARG A 58 -1.07 13.03 -27.55
CA ARG A 58 -1.04 11.67 -26.99
C ARG A 58 -2.46 11.14 -26.92
N GLU A 59 -2.67 9.92 -27.33
CA GLU A 59 -3.99 9.32 -27.23
C GLU A 59 -4.39 9.12 -25.77
N PHE A 60 -3.45 8.60 -24.97
CA PHE A 60 -3.62 8.37 -23.53
C PHE A 60 -2.50 9.05 -22.73
N VAL A 61 -2.89 9.77 -21.70
CA VAL A 61 -1.95 10.35 -20.73
C VAL A 61 -2.32 9.91 -19.33
N ILE A 62 -1.32 9.50 -18.55
CA ILE A 62 -1.46 9.21 -17.12
C ILE A 62 -0.62 10.22 -16.35
N VAL A 63 -1.20 10.92 -15.37
CA VAL A 63 -0.48 11.83 -14.47
C VAL A 63 -0.30 11.16 -13.12
N GLY A 64 0.92 10.76 -12.81
CA GLY A 64 1.34 10.10 -11.57
C GLY A 64 2.36 9.01 -11.79
N GLY A 65 3.20 8.73 -10.78
CA GLY A 65 4.26 7.72 -10.80
C GLY A 65 4.12 6.65 -9.71
N GLY A 66 2.88 6.33 -9.29
CA GLY A 66 2.61 5.34 -8.26
C GLY A 66 1.99 4.04 -8.78
N ASN A 67 1.47 3.25 -7.84
CA ASN A 67 0.82 1.96 -8.13
C ASN A 67 -0.22 2.06 -9.25
N SER A 68 -1.14 3.04 -9.18
CA SER A 68 -2.22 3.18 -10.15
C SER A 68 -1.68 3.40 -11.55
N ALA A 69 -0.66 4.25 -11.72
CA ALA A 69 -0.05 4.50 -13.02
C ALA A 69 0.59 3.25 -13.61
N GLY A 70 1.35 2.50 -12.80
CA GLY A 70 1.99 1.26 -13.26
C GLY A 70 0.98 0.18 -13.67
N TYR A 71 -0.11 -0.01 -12.89
CA TYR A 71 -1.14 -0.99 -13.23
C TYR A 71 -2.05 -0.55 -14.38
N ALA A 72 -2.28 0.75 -14.55
CA ALA A 72 -2.93 1.29 -15.75
C ALA A 72 -2.08 1.02 -16.99
N ALA A 73 -0.78 1.31 -16.94
CA ALA A 73 0.14 1.05 -18.05
C ALA A 73 0.17 -0.42 -18.45
N ARG A 74 0.27 -1.33 -17.46
CA ARG A 74 0.18 -2.79 -17.72
C ARG A 74 -1.11 -3.16 -18.43
N THR A 75 -2.23 -2.61 -17.99
CA THR A 75 -3.53 -2.90 -18.61
C THR A 75 -3.63 -2.37 -20.02
N PHE A 76 -3.05 -1.20 -20.33
CA PHE A 76 -2.93 -0.73 -21.72
C PHE A 76 -2.08 -1.67 -22.57
N VAL A 77 -0.97 -2.20 -22.04
CA VAL A 77 -0.11 -3.18 -22.73
C VAL A 77 -0.88 -4.48 -23.00
N GLU A 78 -1.58 -5.01 -22.00
CA GLU A 78 -2.42 -6.22 -22.12
C GLU A 78 -3.48 -6.11 -23.22
N HIS A 79 -3.95 -4.89 -23.52
CA HIS A 79 -4.93 -4.61 -24.58
C HIS A 79 -4.31 -4.13 -25.89
N GLY A 80 -2.97 -4.11 -26.03
CA GLY A 80 -2.28 -3.66 -27.24
C GLY A 80 -2.43 -2.17 -27.54
N MET A 81 -2.74 -1.35 -26.50
CA MET A 81 -3.09 0.07 -26.64
C MET A 81 -2.00 1.01 -26.07
N ALA A 82 -0.80 0.50 -25.78
CA ALA A 82 0.26 1.28 -25.14
C ALA A 82 1.26 1.88 -26.14
N ALA A 83 1.80 1.06 -27.05
CA ALA A 83 2.95 1.40 -27.90
C ALA A 83 2.72 2.65 -28.77
N GLY A 84 3.50 3.72 -28.53
CA GLY A 84 3.40 4.99 -29.24
C GLY A 84 2.12 5.81 -28.96
N ARG A 85 1.27 5.35 -28.02
CA ARG A 85 -0.05 5.95 -27.71
C ARG A 85 -0.15 6.44 -26.28
N LEU A 86 0.62 5.84 -25.35
CA LEU A 86 0.59 6.11 -23.92
C LEU A 86 1.78 6.94 -23.48
N CYS A 87 1.51 8.03 -22.73
CA CYS A 87 2.50 8.85 -22.05
C CYS A 87 2.19 8.86 -20.54
N ILE A 88 3.21 8.72 -19.71
CA ILE A 88 3.11 8.83 -18.25
C ILE A 88 3.92 10.04 -17.80
N VAL A 89 3.33 10.91 -17.00
CA VAL A 89 3.99 12.10 -16.46
C VAL A 89 4.23 11.89 -14.96
N CYS A 90 5.51 11.78 -14.59
CA CYS A 90 5.97 11.49 -13.23
C CYS A 90 6.64 12.69 -12.58
N LYS A 91 6.29 12.99 -11.32
CA LYS A 91 7.00 13.95 -10.48
C LYS A 91 8.36 13.41 -10.01
N GLU A 92 8.49 12.10 -9.89
CA GLU A 92 9.67 11.40 -9.36
C GLU A 92 10.63 11.00 -10.49
N ALA A 93 11.89 10.74 -10.13
CA ALA A 93 12.95 10.34 -11.06
C ALA A 93 12.95 8.84 -11.39
N VAL A 94 11.96 8.10 -10.93
CA VAL A 94 11.88 6.64 -11.05
C VAL A 94 10.58 6.21 -11.72
N PRO A 95 10.57 5.07 -12.43
CA PRO A 95 9.34 4.55 -13.03
C PRO A 95 8.29 4.24 -11.95
N PRO A 96 7.01 4.12 -12.32
CA PRO A 96 5.94 3.77 -11.40
C PRO A 96 6.27 2.54 -10.56
N TYR A 97 6.04 2.61 -9.24
CA TYR A 97 6.45 1.59 -8.28
C TYR A 97 5.44 1.39 -7.15
N GLU A 98 5.64 0.31 -6.38
CA GLU A 98 4.81 -0.04 -5.24
C GLU A 98 5.31 0.63 -3.95
N ARG A 99 4.52 1.56 -3.42
CA ARG A 99 4.84 2.35 -2.22
C ARG A 99 4.78 1.60 -0.88
N PRO A 100 3.99 0.52 -0.68
CA PRO A 100 3.93 -0.15 0.62
C PRO A 100 5.25 -0.69 1.18
N ALA A 101 6.26 -0.87 0.33
CA ALA A 101 7.60 -1.26 0.77
C ALA A 101 8.31 -0.18 1.58
N LEU A 102 7.99 1.10 1.34
CA LEU A 102 8.70 2.27 1.90
C LEU A 102 8.55 2.43 3.42
N THR A 103 7.49 1.87 4.02
CA THR A 103 7.26 1.89 5.47
C THR A 103 7.63 0.56 6.15
N LYS A 104 8.10 -0.42 5.38
CA LYS A 104 8.39 -1.80 5.83
C LYS A 104 9.85 -2.18 5.54
N GLY A 105 10.05 -3.22 4.76
CA GLY A 105 11.36 -3.78 4.48
C GLY A 105 12.38 -2.83 3.83
N TYR A 106 11.94 -1.75 3.23
CA TYR A 106 12.84 -0.71 2.73
C TYR A 106 13.62 -0.03 3.85
N LEU A 107 12.97 0.16 5.00
CA LEU A 107 13.53 0.84 6.17
C LEU A 107 14.42 -0.04 7.04
N PHE A 108 14.51 -1.35 6.81
CA PHE A 108 15.31 -2.22 7.67
C PHE A 108 16.82 -1.98 7.48
N PRO A 109 17.63 -2.21 8.52
CA PRO A 109 19.08 -2.26 8.40
C PRO A 109 19.50 -3.23 7.31
N GLN A 110 20.59 -2.94 6.61
CA GLN A 110 20.98 -3.71 5.43
C GLN A 110 21.28 -5.18 5.76
N ASP A 111 21.90 -5.43 6.92
CA ASP A 111 22.21 -6.75 7.45
C ASP A 111 21.00 -7.55 7.94
N LYS A 112 19.87 -6.88 8.15
CA LYS A 112 18.60 -7.48 8.62
C LYS A 112 17.51 -7.51 7.56
N LYS A 113 17.80 -7.07 6.33
CA LYS A 113 16.83 -7.14 5.24
C LYS A 113 16.59 -8.58 4.82
N PRO A 114 15.34 -9.05 4.82
CA PRO A 114 15.02 -10.33 4.21
C PRO A 114 15.40 -10.27 2.73
N ALA A 115 15.87 -11.39 2.17
CA ALA A 115 16.11 -11.54 0.74
C ALA A 115 14.79 -11.28 -0.01
N ARG A 116 14.64 -10.09 -0.55
CA ARG A 116 13.48 -9.69 -1.36
C ARG A 116 13.88 -9.66 -2.82
N LEU A 117 12.88 -9.76 -3.68
CA LEU A 117 13.06 -9.61 -5.11
C LEU A 117 13.81 -8.30 -5.39
N PRO A 118 14.90 -8.31 -6.17
CA PRO A 118 15.59 -7.10 -6.57
C PRO A 118 14.60 -6.18 -7.32
N GLY A 119 14.69 -4.87 -7.08
CA GLY A 119 13.84 -3.89 -7.75
C GLY A 119 12.47 -3.72 -7.07
N PHE A 120 12.45 -3.05 -5.92
CA PHE A 120 11.20 -2.63 -5.26
C PHE A 120 10.42 -1.59 -6.09
N HIS A 121 11.06 -0.97 -7.08
CA HIS A 121 10.48 0.00 -8.02
C HIS A 121 9.52 -0.62 -9.07
N THR A 122 9.13 -1.86 -8.93
CA THR A 122 8.32 -2.53 -9.92
C THR A 122 6.92 -2.82 -9.42
N CYS A 123 5.94 -2.78 -10.32
CA CYS A 123 4.54 -3.10 -10.02
C CYS A 123 4.30 -4.61 -10.15
N VAL A 124 4.69 -5.39 -9.16
CA VAL A 124 4.58 -6.87 -9.20
C VAL A 124 3.72 -7.48 -8.09
N GLY A 125 3.09 -6.68 -7.24
CA GLY A 125 2.32 -7.19 -6.10
C GLY A 125 1.10 -8.04 -6.46
N SER A 126 0.59 -7.92 -7.71
CA SER A 126 -0.43 -8.83 -8.26
C SER A 126 0.18 -9.93 -9.13
N GLY A 127 1.50 -10.14 -9.07
CA GLY A 127 2.22 -11.02 -9.97
C GLY A 127 2.53 -10.38 -11.32
N GLY A 128 3.16 -11.13 -12.23
CA GLY A 128 3.51 -10.70 -13.56
C GLY A 128 4.93 -10.14 -13.67
N GLU A 129 5.19 -9.54 -14.81
CA GLU A 129 6.48 -9.01 -15.21
C GLU A 129 6.82 -7.73 -14.42
N ARG A 130 8.11 -7.52 -14.19
CA ARG A 130 8.61 -6.29 -13.53
C ARG A 130 8.55 -5.13 -14.50
N GLN A 131 8.05 -4.00 -14.01
CA GLN A 131 7.92 -2.77 -14.77
C GLN A 131 9.05 -1.79 -14.39
N ASN A 132 10.29 -2.15 -14.75
CA ASN A 132 11.45 -1.24 -14.67
C ASN A 132 11.45 -0.25 -15.84
N ALA A 133 12.44 0.62 -15.96
CA ALA A 133 12.50 1.62 -17.02
C ALA A 133 12.53 0.96 -18.41
N GLU A 134 13.31 -0.11 -18.55
CA GLU A 134 13.43 -0.87 -19.80
C GLU A 134 12.09 -1.46 -20.22
N TRP A 135 11.27 -1.95 -19.28
CA TRP A 135 9.93 -2.47 -19.57
C TRP A 135 9.03 -1.42 -20.25
N TYR A 136 9.07 -0.16 -19.79
CA TYR A 136 8.29 0.91 -20.42
C TYR A 136 8.80 1.22 -21.83
N GLU A 137 10.11 1.25 -22.02
CA GLU A 137 10.76 1.48 -23.32
C GLU A 137 10.43 0.35 -24.29
N GLU A 138 10.55 -0.90 -23.89
CA GLU A 138 10.23 -2.09 -24.70
C GLU A 138 8.76 -2.13 -25.15
N HIS A 139 7.86 -1.59 -24.34
CA HIS A 139 6.43 -1.48 -24.68
C HIS A 139 6.06 -0.17 -25.40
N GLY A 140 7.07 0.64 -25.76
CA GLY A 140 6.86 1.90 -26.49
C GLY A 140 6.06 2.94 -25.71
N ILE A 141 6.16 2.94 -24.38
CA ILE A 141 5.51 3.89 -23.48
C ILE A 141 6.46 5.04 -23.20
N GLU A 142 6.01 6.27 -23.45
CA GLU A 142 6.76 7.47 -23.08
C GLU A 142 6.59 7.73 -21.56
N VAL A 143 7.69 7.92 -20.84
CA VAL A 143 7.64 8.33 -19.43
C VAL A 143 8.44 9.60 -19.24
N LEU A 144 7.77 10.67 -18.82
CA LEU A 144 8.38 11.95 -18.46
C LEU A 144 8.69 11.93 -16.97
N TYR A 145 9.95 11.85 -16.62
CA TYR A 145 10.43 11.86 -15.24
C TYR A 145 10.74 13.28 -14.77
N GLN A 146 10.56 13.56 -13.48
CA GLN A 146 10.88 14.84 -12.83
C GLN A 146 10.27 16.07 -13.53
N ASP A 147 9.11 15.88 -14.14
CA ASP A 147 8.44 16.95 -14.90
C ASP A 147 6.95 17.00 -14.53
N PRO A 148 6.61 17.41 -13.30
CA PRO A 148 5.24 17.38 -12.82
C PRO A 148 4.32 18.30 -13.63
N VAL A 149 3.05 17.90 -13.76
CA VAL A 149 2.01 18.75 -14.35
C VAL A 149 1.72 19.90 -13.39
N VAL A 150 1.76 21.13 -13.90
CA VAL A 150 1.54 22.37 -13.14
C VAL A 150 0.29 23.12 -13.58
N ALA A 151 -0.26 22.84 -14.79
CA ALA A 151 -1.51 23.41 -15.25
C ALA A 151 -2.32 22.39 -16.07
N PHE A 152 -3.64 22.53 -15.99
CA PHE A 152 -4.63 21.68 -16.67
C PHE A 152 -5.70 22.56 -17.32
N ASP A 153 -6.03 22.30 -18.59
CA ASP A 153 -7.16 22.87 -19.29
C ASP A 153 -8.03 21.76 -19.90
N GLY A 154 -9.20 21.54 -19.29
CA GLY A 154 -10.17 20.53 -19.73
C GLY A 154 -10.93 20.89 -21.01
N GLN A 155 -10.95 22.17 -21.42
CA GLN A 155 -11.63 22.60 -22.65
C GLN A 155 -10.76 22.34 -23.88
N THR A 156 -9.48 22.64 -23.79
CA THR A 156 -8.50 22.42 -24.86
C THR A 156 -7.85 21.05 -24.83
N HIS A 157 -8.14 20.25 -23.82
CA HIS A 157 -7.50 18.95 -23.56
C HIS A 157 -5.97 19.05 -23.48
N THR A 158 -5.47 20.02 -22.69
CA THR A 158 -4.03 20.25 -22.54
C THR A 158 -3.57 20.19 -21.10
N LEU A 159 -2.32 19.75 -20.95
CA LEU A 159 -1.53 19.79 -19.72
C LEU A 159 -0.28 20.60 -19.95
N THR A 160 0.12 21.40 -18.97
CA THR A 160 1.44 22.05 -18.98
C THR A 160 2.28 21.46 -17.86
N THR A 161 3.50 21.05 -18.17
CA THR A 161 4.47 20.56 -17.20
C THR A 161 5.34 21.69 -16.66
N GLU A 162 6.08 21.41 -15.56
CA GLU A 162 6.99 22.37 -14.93
C GLU A 162 8.11 22.83 -15.89
N SER A 163 8.56 21.94 -16.79
CA SER A 163 9.55 22.30 -17.83
C SER A 163 8.95 23.16 -18.98
N GLY A 164 7.64 23.44 -18.95
CA GLY A 164 6.93 24.21 -19.97
C GLY A 164 6.46 23.40 -21.18
N LYS A 165 6.55 22.07 -21.15
CA LYS A 165 5.97 21.23 -22.21
C LYS A 165 4.45 21.31 -22.17
N ILE A 166 3.82 21.39 -23.35
CA ILE A 166 2.38 21.32 -23.50
C ILE A 166 2.03 19.97 -24.14
N LEU A 167 1.29 19.17 -23.41
CA LEU A 167 0.78 17.87 -23.85
C LEU A 167 -0.69 17.97 -24.16
N LYS A 168 -1.10 17.58 -25.37
CA LYS A 168 -2.51 17.37 -25.72
C LYS A 168 -2.86 15.89 -25.52
N TYR A 169 -4.04 15.60 -24.99
CA TYR A 169 -4.47 14.26 -24.72
C TYR A 169 -5.81 13.92 -25.39
N GLY A 170 -6.01 12.67 -25.81
CA GLY A 170 -7.31 12.11 -26.16
C GLY A 170 -8.10 11.73 -24.91
N SER A 171 -7.47 10.98 -24.01
CA SER A 171 -8.00 10.64 -22.69
C SER A 171 -6.92 10.80 -21.61
N LEU A 172 -7.32 11.32 -20.46
CA LEU A 172 -6.45 11.61 -19.33
C LEU A 172 -6.86 10.83 -18.09
N ILE A 173 -5.91 10.15 -17.46
CA ILE A 173 -6.09 9.46 -16.17
C ILE A 173 -5.28 10.19 -15.10
N VAL A 174 -5.95 10.79 -14.13
CA VAL A 174 -5.33 11.40 -12.95
C VAL A 174 -5.07 10.30 -11.92
N ALA A 175 -3.80 10.01 -11.67
CA ALA A 175 -3.30 8.99 -10.73
C ALA A 175 -2.31 9.58 -9.72
N THR A 176 -2.53 10.85 -9.34
CA THR A 176 -1.65 11.65 -8.47
C THR A 176 -1.59 11.15 -7.03
N GLY A 177 -2.61 10.40 -6.60
CA GLY A 177 -2.64 9.76 -5.29
C GLY A 177 -2.86 10.74 -4.14
N CYS A 178 -2.11 10.56 -3.06
CA CYS A 178 -2.14 11.44 -1.88
C CYS A 178 -0.73 11.83 -1.45
N GLU A 179 -0.61 12.82 -0.59
CA GLU A 179 0.62 13.24 0.07
C GLU A 179 0.45 13.23 1.59
N ALA A 180 1.57 13.10 2.33
CA ALA A 180 1.54 13.13 3.78
C ALA A 180 1.15 14.52 4.31
N VAL A 181 0.30 14.54 5.33
CA VAL A 181 0.02 15.77 6.09
C VAL A 181 1.28 16.18 6.84
N ARG A 182 1.69 17.43 6.66
CA ARG A 182 2.90 17.98 7.28
C ARG A 182 2.55 18.94 8.42
N PHE A 183 3.37 18.96 9.44
CA PHE A 183 3.34 20.04 10.41
C PHE A 183 3.76 21.36 9.78
N PRO A 184 3.15 22.49 10.16
CA PRO A 184 3.59 23.80 9.74
C PRO A 184 5.06 24.07 10.14
N GLU A 185 5.76 24.85 9.33
CA GLU A 185 7.15 25.25 9.60
C GLU A 185 7.30 25.95 10.96
N LYS A 186 6.33 26.80 11.33
CA LYS A 186 6.31 27.55 12.60
C LYS A 186 6.34 26.67 13.86
N ILE A 187 6.00 25.39 13.76
CA ILE A 187 6.11 24.43 14.87
C ILE A 187 7.23 23.42 14.64
N GLY A 188 8.18 23.71 13.75
CA GLY A 188 9.35 22.88 13.52
C GLY A 188 9.13 21.75 12.49
N GLY A 189 8.04 21.77 11.73
CA GLY A 189 7.71 20.72 10.77
C GLY A 189 8.70 20.54 9.61
N SER A 190 9.58 21.51 9.38
CA SER A 190 10.61 21.49 8.33
C SER A 190 12.03 21.34 8.86
N LEU A 191 12.22 21.08 10.17
CA LEU A 191 13.54 20.91 10.75
C LEU A 191 14.26 19.68 10.16
N PRO A 192 15.56 19.75 9.89
CA PRO A 192 16.37 18.58 9.56
C PRO A 192 16.19 17.47 10.61
N GLY A 193 15.98 16.24 10.17
CA GLY A 193 15.65 15.11 11.06
C GLY A 193 14.15 14.89 11.31
N VAL A 194 13.27 15.76 10.74
CA VAL A 194 11.83 15.53 10.71
C VAL A 194 11.46 14.92 9.35
N HIS A 195 10.84 13.75 9.39
CA HIS A 195 10.55 12.93 8.21
C HIS A 195 9.05 12.71 8.00
N TYR A 196 8.67 12.68 6.74
CA TYR A 196 7.34 12.31 6.24
C TYR A 196 7.57 11.29 5.14
N ILE A 197 6.81 10.20 5.11
CA ILE A 197 7.07 9.13 4.15
C ILE A 197 5.96 9.09 3.10
N ARG A 198 6.34 9.31 1.85
CA ARG A 198 5.45 9.11 0.71
C ARG A 198 6.16 8.52 -0.51
N ASN A 199 7.39 8.93 -0.78
CA ASN A 199 8.17 8.54 -1.95
C ASN A 199 9.52 7.93 -1.56
N VAL A 200 10.28 7.46 -2.56
CA VAL A 200 11.57 6.81 -2.34
C VAL A 200 12.61 7.76 -1.73
N ALA A 201 12.63 9.03 -2.13
CA ALA A 201 13.56 10.01 -1.59
C ALA A 201 13.29 10.28 -0.09
N ASP A 202 12.01 10.31 0.33
CA ASP A 202 11.65 10.41 1.74
C ASP A 202 12.17 9.19 2.52
N ALA A 203 12.02 7.99 1.97
CA ALA A 203 12.47 6.77 2.61
C ALA A 203 14.00 6.67 2.69
N ASP A 204 14.72 7.09 1.65
CA ASP A 204 16.18 7.15 1.64
C ASP A 204 16.70 8.13 2.70
N SER A 205 16.09 9.31 2.79
CA SER A 205 16.40 10.30 3.83
C SER A 205 16.17 9.73 5.24
N LEU A 206 15.07 9.01 5.43
CA LEU A 206 14.78 8.36 6.72
C LEU A 206 15.78 7.25 7.03
N VAL A 207 16.11 6.36 6.09
CA VAL A 207 17.12 5.30 6.29
C VAL A 207 18.46 5.89 6.70
N SER A 208 18.88 6.99 6.06
CA SER A 208 20.10 7.70 6.44
C SER A 208 20.04 8.24 7.88
N SER A 209 18.91 8.82 8.29
CA SER A 209 18.72 9.29 9.66
C SER A 209 18.70 8.15 10.69
N LEU A 210 17.98 7.05 10.39
CA LEU A 210 17.91 5.88 11.29
C LEU A 210 19.30 5.27 11.52
N GLY A 211 20.19 5.30 10.53
CA GLY A 211 21.56 4.79 10.65
C GLY A 211 22.44 5.55 11.66
N SER A 212 22.10 6.78 12.01
CA SER A 212 22.80 7.61 12.96
C SER A 212 21.99 7.98 14.22
N ALA A 213 20.70 7.66 14.23
CA ALA A 213 19.79 7.96 15.31
C ALA A 213 20.09 7.15 16.58
N ARG A 214 19.64 7.67 17.71
CA ARG A 214 19.59 6.99 19.02
C ARG A 214 18.17 6.99 19.59
N LYS A 215 17.46 8.09 19.43
CA LYS A 215 16.10 8.31 19.92
C LYS A 215 15.16 8.71 18.81
N VAL A 216 14.17 7.89 18.57
CA VAL A 216 13.18 8.10 17.51
C VAL A 216 11.82 8.41 18.13
N ALA A 217 11.23 9.53 17.74
CA ALA A 217 9.83 9.83 18.02
C ALA A 217 8.98 9.62 16.78
N VAL A 218 7.95 8.78 16.88
CA VAL A 218 6.96 8.56 15.82
C VAL A 218 5.67 9.26 16.25
N ILE A 219 5.24 10.26 15.49
CA ILE A 219 4.03 11.04 15.77
C ILE A 219 2.88 10.50 14.92
N GLY A 220 1.90 9.88 15.59
CA GLY A 220 0.72 9.25 14.99
C GLY A 220 0.61 7.76 15.27
N GLY A 221 -0.54 7.34 15.82
CA GLY A 221 -0.87 5.94 16.18
C GLY A 221 -1.52 5.13 15.05
N GLY A 222 -1.49 5.62 13.79
CA GLY A 222 -2.01 4.93 12.61
C GLY A 222 -1.04 3.87 12.07
N TYR A 223 -1.45 3.17 10.99
CA TYR A 223 -0.67 2.05 10.43
C TYR A 223 0.74 2.45 9.96
N ILE A 224 0.93 3.65 9.38
CA ILE A 224 2.25 4.13 8.98
C ILE A 224 3.16 4.30 10.20
N GLY A 225 2.65 4.95 11.28
CA GLY A 225 3.40 5.11 12.52
C GLY A 225 3.79 3.77 13.13
N MET A 226 2.86 2.81 13.16
CA MET A 226 3.12 1.45 13.64
C MET A 226 4.17 0.72 12.81
N GLU A 227 4.08 0.76 11.49
CA GLU A 227 5.03 0.11 10.57
C GLU A 227 6.44 0.68 10.71
N VAL A 228 6.55 2.02 10.80
CA VAL A 228 7.85 2.70 10.95
C VAL A 228 8.45 2.45 12.32
N ALA A 229 7.66 2.48 13.40
CA ALA A 229 8.14 2.14 14.73
C ALA A 229 8.65 0.70 14.79
N ALA A 230 7.93 -0.25 14.18
CA ALA A 230 8.40 -1.63 14.07
C ALA A 230 9.70 -1.75 13.25
N ALA A 231 9.88 -0.92 12.21
CA ALA A 231 11.14 -0.89 11.46
C ALA A 231 12.29 -0.30 12.30
N ALA A 232 12.04 0.75 13.08
CA ALA A 232 13.03 1.38 13.96
C ALA A 232 13.57 0.43 15.04
N THR A 233 12.75 -0.51 15.54
CA THR A 233 13.24 -1.55 16.48
C THR A 233 14.27 -2.47 15.82
N GLY A 234 14.21 -2.67 14.50
CA GLY A 234 15.23 -3.41 13.75
C GLY A 234 16.63 -2.75 13.80
N TRP A 235 16.70 -1.43 14.01
CA TRP A 235 17.92 -0.65 14.22
C TRP A 235 18.37 -0.60 15.68
N ASN A 236 17.62 -1.23 16.60
CA ASN A 236 17.82 -1.16 18.06
C ASN A 236 17.75 0.26 18.62
N LEU A 237 16.85 1.10 18.09
CA LEU A 237 16.68 2.50 18.49
C LEU A 237 15.66 2.63 19.64
N ASP A 238 15.90 3.58 20.56
CA ASP A 238 14.93 3.98 21.56
C ASP A 238 13.75 4.67 20.88
N THR A 239 12.63 3.94 20.71
CA THR A 239 11.50 4.36 19.89
C THR A 239 10.27 4.66 20.75
N THR A 240 9.70 5.85 20.56
CA THR A 240 8.48 6.29 21.25
C THR A 240 7.42 6.69 20.22
N ILE A 241 6.22 6.12 20.33
CA ILE A 241 5.04 6.53 19.52
C ILE A 241 4.21 7.51 20.35
N ILE A 242 3.83 8.65 19.75
CA ILE A 242 3.14 9.77 20.40
C ILE A 242 1.86 10.07 19.62
N PHE A 243 0.68 10.03 20.26
CA PHE A 243 -0.59 10.26 19.58
C PHE A 243 -1.72 10.69 20.53
N PRO A 244 -2.78 11.37 20.01
CA PRO A 244 -3.84 11.93 20.85
C PRO A 244 -4.91 10.94 21.28
N ASP A 245 -5.05 9.81 20.59
CA ASP A 245 -6.08 8.82 20.89
C ASP A 245 -5.71 7.97 22.11
N ASP A 246 -6.70 7.29 22.70
CA ASP A 246 -6.49 6.36 23.82
C ASP A 246 -5.78 5.07 23.38
N HIS A 247 -5.91 4.72 22.10
CA HIS A 247 -5.37 3.49 21.52
C HIS A 247 -4.84 3.71 20.11
N ILE A 248 -3.88 2.84 19.72
CA ILE A 248 -3.40 2.77 18.33
C ILE A 248 -4.50 2.30 17.38
N MET A 249 -4.36 2.65 16.10
CA MET A 249 -5.27 2.20 15.03
C MET A 249 -6.77 2.45 15.32
N PRO A 250 -7.19 3.62 15.84
CA PRO A 250 -8.55 3.84 16.35
C PRO A 250 -9.64 3.70 15.27
N ARG A 251 -9.26 3.77 13.99
CA ARG A 251 -10.20 3.61 12.86
C ARG A 251 -10.47 2.16 12.48
N LEU A 252 -9.69 1.19 13.00
CA LEU A 252 -9.82 -0.21 12.62
C LEU A 252 -9.86 -1.14 13.84
N PHE A 253 -8.97 -0.95 14.80
CA PHE A 253 -8.85 -1.87 15.92
C PHE A 253 -9.93 -1.64 16.98
N THR A 254 -10.42 -2.74 17.55
CA THR A 254 -11.15 -2.68 18.81
C THR A 254 -10.19 -2.29 19.93
N PRO A 255 -10.68 -1.77 21.09
CA PRO A 255 -9.82 -1.50 22.25
C PRO A 255 -9.02 -2.74 22.71
N SER A 256 -9.65 -3.92 22.68
CA SER A 256 -9.01 -5.20 23.04
C SER A 256 -7.86 -5.52 22.07
N LEU A 257 -8.12 -5.45 20.76
CA LEU A 257 -7.11 -5.70 19.73
C LEU A 257 -5.95 -4.69 19.83
N ALA A 258 -6.27 -3.40 19.99
CA ALA A 258 -5.27 -2.35 20.15
C ALA A 258 -4.36 -2.61 21.36
N HIS A 259 -4.93 -2.97 22.52
CA HIS A 259 -4.18 -3.31 23.73
C HIS A 259 -3.18 -4.45 23.50
N ARG A 260 -3.59 -5.50 22.78
CA ARG A 260 -2.72 -6.65 22.46
C ARG A 260 -1.57 -6.23 21.57
N TYR A 261 -1.82 -5.38 20.56
CA TYR A 261 -0.74 -4.84 19.71
C TYR A 261 0.17 -3.90 20.48
N GLU A 262 -0.36 -3.02 21.32
CA GLU A 262 0.46 -2.16 22.18
C GLU A 262 1.39 -2.99 23.07
N ALA A 263 0.89 -4.05 23.71
CA ALA A 263 1.70 -4.96 24.52
C ALA A 263 2.80 -5.66 23.69
N LEU A 264 2.50 -6.08 22.45
CA LEU A 264 3.48 -6.66 21.55
C LEU A 264 4.59 -5.67 21.19
N TYR A 265 4.23 -4.41 20.90
CA TYR A 265 5.20 -3.37 20.59
C TYR A 265 6.06 -3.01 21.80
N GLN A 266 5.46 -2.92 23.00
CA GLN A 266 6.19 -2.70 24.25
C GLN A 266 7.19 -3.83 24.54
N LYS A 267 6.80 -5.08 24.29
CA LYS A 267 7.71 -6.24 24.40
C LYS A 267 8.90 -6.14 23.40
N ASN A 268 8.72 -5.45 22.29
CA ASN A 268 9.79 -5.15 21.32
C ASN A 268 10.50 -3.81 21.59
N GLY A 269 10.32 -3.21 22.78
CA GLY A 269 11.04 -2.01 23.23
C GLY A 269 10.42 -0.69 22.79
N VAL A 270 9.24 -0.68 22.16
CA VAL A 270 8.55 0.56 21.76
C VAL A 270 7.79 1.14 22.96
N LYS A 271 7.94 2.44 23.20
CA LYS A 271 7.22 3.21 24.23
C LYS A 271 6.00 3.90 23.59
N PHE A 272 4.94 4.10 24.38
CA PHE A 272 3.74 4.81 23.96
C PHE A 272 3.46 6.01 24.87
N LEU A 273 3.21 7.16 24.26
CA LEU A 273 2.64 8.34 24.90
C LEU A 273 1.27 8.59 24.23
N LYS A 274 0.23 8.23 24.97
CA LYS A 274 -1.17 8.25 24.51
C LYS A 274 -1.93 9.42 25.09
N GLY A 275 -2.98 9.90 24.41
CA GLY A 275 -3.82 11.00 24.87
C GLY A 275 -3.11 12.36 24.87
N VAL A 276 -2.01 12.51 24.15
CA VAL A 276 -1.17 13.72 24.17
C VAL A 276 -1.09 14.39 22.80
N LEU A 277 -1.01 15.71 22.78
CA LEU A 277 -0.88 16.53 21.60
C LEU A 277 0.50 17.17 21.54
N ILE A 278 1.04 17.26 20.31
CA ILE A 278 2.27 17.98 20.03
C ILE A 278 2.00 19.48 20.05
N ASP A 279 2.87 20.24 20.70
CA ASP A 279 2.89 21.70 20.60
C ASP A 279 3.86 22.15 19.51
N LYS A 280 5.11 21.73 19.58
CA LYS A 280 6.16 22.07 18.61
C LYS A 280 7.31 21.07 18.64
N LEU A 281 8.17 21.16 17.64
CA LEU A 281 9.48 20.50 17.55
C LEU A 281 10.56 21.57 17.68
N GLU A 282 11.62 21.29 18.42
CA GLU A 282 12.72 22.24 18.60
C GLU A 282 14.04 21.66 18.13
N ALA A 283 14.87 22.56 17.60
CA ALA A 283 16.21 22.21 17.13
C ALA A 283 17.22 22.23 18.29
N GLY A 284 18.20 21.35 18.18
CA GLY A 284 19.40 21.41 19.00
C GLY A 284 20.41 22.45 18.50
N SER A 285 21.58 22.47 19.12
CA SER A 285 22.66 23.39 18.74
C SER A 285 23.22 23.19 17.31
N ASP A 286 23.00 22.02 16.74
CA ASP A 286 23.37 21.65 15.37
C ASP A 286 22.30 22.02 14.32
N GLY A 287 21.19 22.61 14.74
CA GLY A 287 20.06 22.99 13.88
C GLY A 287 19.16 21.83 13.46
N ARG A 288 19.40 20.60 13.92
CA ARG A 288 18.54 19.44 13.70
C ARG A 288 17.50 19.30 14.82
N VAL A 289 16.41 18.58 14.55
CA VAL A 289 15.44 18.27 15.61
C VAL A 289 16.13 17.57 16.78
N ALA A 290 15.84 18.03 17.99
CA ALA A 290 16.39 17.48 19.24
C ALA A 290 15.30 17.13 20.25
N THR A 291 14.14 17.82 20.18
CA THR A 291 13.06 17.61 21.14
C THR A 291 11.68 17.74 20.50
N VAL A 292 10.75 16.97 21.03
CA VAL A 292 9.30 17.12 20.81
C VAL A 292 8.70 17.71 22.08
N ILE A 293 8.08 18.87 21.97
CA ILE A 293 7.38 19.54 23.08
C ILE A 293 5.90 19.20 23.00
N LEU A 294 5.35 18.69 24.09
CA LEU A 294 3.93 18.38 24.21
C LEU A 294 3.14 19.59 24.73
N LYS A 295 1.82 19.61 24.52
CA LYS A 295 0.94 20.70 24.95
C LYS A 295 0.85 20.85 26.48
N ASP A 296 1.13 19.82 27.23
CA ASP A 296 1.22 19.83 28.69
C ASP A 296 2.58 20.33 29.20
N GLY A 297 3.51 20.66 28.30
CA GLY A 297 4.85 21.14 28.60
C GLY A 297 5.88 20.03 28.74
N ALA A 298 5.51 18.76 28.63
CA ALA A 298 6.49 17.67 28.70
C ALA A 298 7.43 17.71 27.47
N ILE A 299 8.69 17.36 27.69
CA ILE A 299 9.77 17.38 26.70
C ILE A 299 10.23 15.96 26.44
N ILE A 300 10.19 15.55 25.16
CA ILE A 300 10.65 14.24 24.71
C ILE A 300 11.88 14.45 23.83
N GLU A 301 13.01 13.92 24.23
CA GLU A 301 14.22 13.95 23.43
C GLU A 301 14.09 13.01 22.22
N ALA A 302 14.39 13.53 21.04
CA ALA A 302 14.40 12.75 19.80
C ALA A 302 15.32 13.39 18.76
N ASP A 303 16.29 12.65 18.27
CA ASP A 303 17.19 13.08 17.20
C ASP A 303 16.66 12.75 15.78
N THR A 304 15.59 11.98 15.72
CA THR A 304 14.84 11.67 14.49
C THR A 304 13.34 11.63 14.82
N VAL A 305 12.56 12.39 14.06
CA VAL A 305 11.09 12.47 14.23
C VAL A 305 10.42 12.04 12.94
N ILE A 306 9.49 11.08 13.03
CA ILE A 306 8.69 10.63 11.88
C ILE A 306 7.23 11.02 12.12
N VAL A 307 6.63 11.75 11.18
CA VAL A 307 5.27 12.27 11.29
C VAL A 307 4.32 11.48 10.40
N GLY A 308 3.40 10.74 11.01
CA GLY A 308 2.39 9.90 10.35
C GLY A 308 0.97 10.26 10.78
N ILE A 309 0.54 11.53 10.60
CA ILE A 309 -0.74 12.08 11.07
C ILE A 309 -1.84 12.08 10.01
N GLY A 310 -1.67 11.34 8.94
CA GLY A 310 -2.63 11.20 7.85
C GLY A 310 -2.10 11.66 6.51
N ALA A 311 -2.97 11.59 5.51
CA ALA A 311 -2.68 11.98 4.14
C ALA A 311 -3.84 12.81 3.55
N LYS A 312 -3.55 13.60 2.53
CA LYS A 312 -4.53 14.35 1.76
C LYS A 312 -4.40 14.04 0.27
N PRO A 313 -5.52 14.01 -0.49
CA PRO A 313 -5.47 13.77 -1.93
C PRO A 313 -4.75 14.91 -2.66
N VAL A 314 -3.94 14.56 -3.66
CA VAL A 314 -3.23 15.51 -4.51
C VAL A 314 -4.14 15.85 -5.70
N VAL A 315 -4.96 16.88 -5.54
CA VAL A 315 -5.92 17.33 -6.56
C VAL A 315 -5.35 18.40 -7.49
N SER A 316 -4.28 19.08 -7.10
CA SER A 316 -3.62 20.08 -7.95
C SER A 316 -2.88 19.41 -9.13
N PRO A 317 -2.98 20.01 -10.34
CA PRO A 317 -3.69 21.24 -10.72
C PRO A 317 -5.12 21.01 -11.26
N PHE A 318 -5.83 20.00 -10.77
CA PHE A 318 -7.16 19.58 -11.26
C PHE A 318 -8.32 20.13 -10.41
N GLU A 319 -8.14 21.23 -9.69
CA GLU A 319 -9.15 21.82 -8.80
C GLU A 319 -10.40 22.32 -9.54
N ALA A 320 -10.30 22.54 -10.85
CA ALA A 320 -11.44 22.89 -11.70
C ALA A 320 -12.39 21.71 -11.99
N VAL A 321 -11.95 20.47 -11.67
CA VAL A 321 -12.79 19.27 -11.75
C VAL A 321 -13.60 19.15 -10.46
N GLU A 322 -14.80 18.55 -10.54
CA GLU A 322 -15.64 18.35 -9.37
C GLU A 322 -14.90 17.57 -8.27
N LEU A 323 -14.79 18.20 -7.09
CA LEU A 323 -14.18 17.61 -5.91
C LEU A 323 -15.25 17.14 -4.92
N ASN A 324 -15.00 16.02 -4.26
CA ASN A 324 -15.86 15.54 -3.19
C ASN A 324 -15.55 16.26 -1.87
N ASN A 325 -16.54 16.92 -1.27
CA ASN A 325 -16.38 17.73 -0.05
C ASN A 325 -16.44 16.90 1.25
N ILE A 326 -16.85 15.63 1.19
CA ILE A 326 -17.02 14.77 2.37
C ILE A 326 -15.76 13.95 2.61
N VAL A 327 -15.31 13.19 1.58
CA VAL A 327 -14.15 12.30 1.70
C VAL A 327 -12.88 12.90 1.07
N GLY A 328 -13.00 14.05 0.43
CA GLY A 328 -11.94 14.69 -0.35
C GLY A 328 -11.67 13.96 -1.67
N GLY A 329 -10.80 14.54 -2.50
CA GLY A 329 -10.42 13.97 -3.79
C GLY A 329 -11.34 14.32 -4.95
N ILE A 330 -11.01 13.79 -6.12
CA ILE A 330 -11.76 14.04 -7.36
C ILE A 330 -12.98 13.10 -7.38
N GLN A 331 -14.18 13.68 -7.56
CA GLN A 331 -15.42 12.91 -7.67
C GLN A 331 -15.45 12.14 -8.97
N VAL A 332 -15.74 10.83 -8.89
CA VAL A 332 -15.88 9.97 -10.07
C VAL A 332 -17.13 9.09 -9.98
N ASP A 333 -17.55 8.58 -11.13
CA ASP A 333 -18.58 7.54 -11.22
C ASP A 333 -18.01 6.13 -11.00
N SER A 334 -18.85 5.11 -11.15
CA SER A 334 -18.45 3.71 -10.99
C SER A 334 -17.50 3.16 -12.07
N LEU A 335 -17.21 3.95 -13.10
CA LEU A 335 -16.25 3.68 -14.16
C LEU A 335 -15.03 4.60 -14.08
N PHE A 336 -14.87 5.34 -12.98
CA PHE A 336 -13.81 6.31 -12.72
C PHE A 336 -13.82 7.53 -13.65
N ARG A 337 -14.94 7.84 -14.32
CA ARG A 337 -15.10 9.05 -15.11
C ARG A 337 -15.40 10.23 -14.20
N THR A 338 -14.80 11.38 -14.48
CA THR A 338 -15.10 12.64 -13.81
C THR A 338 -16.26 13.39 -14.52
N SER A 339 -16.62 14.58 -14.02
CA SER A 339 -17.56 15.48 -14.67
C SER A 339 -17.01 16.08 -15.99
N VAL A 340 -15.70 16.01 -16.24
CA VAL A 340 -15.05 16.51 -17.45
C VAL A 340 -14.92 15.35 -18.46
N PRO A 341 -15.39 15.50 -19.72
CA PRO A 341 -15.27 14.47 -20.73
C PRO A 341 -13.82 14.02 -20.96
N ASN A 342 -13.62 12.72 -21.15
CA ASN A 342 -12.33 12.08 -21.38
C ASN A 342 -11.31 12.28 -20.23
N LEU A 343 -11.79 12.68 -19.05
CA LEU A 343 -11.00 12.77 -17.83
C LEU A 343 -11.45 11.74 -16.81
N PHE A 344 -10.47 10.99 -16.29
CA PHE A 344 -10.66 9.91 -15.32
C PHE A 344 -9.78 10.17 -14.10
N ALA A 345 -10.16 9.66 -12.92
CA ALA A 345 -9.30 9.68 -11.75
C ALA A 345 -9.32 8.32 -11.04
N VAL A 346 -8.15 7.81 -10.60
CA VAL A 346 -7.99 6.48 -10.02
C VAL A 346 -7.08 6.49 -8.78
N GLY A 347 -7.19 5.45 -7.96
CA GLY A 347 -6.38 5.30 -6.74
C GLY A 347 -6.76 6.29 -5.65
N ASP A 348 -5.78 6.65 -4.80
CA ASP A 348 -6.02 7.41 -3.57
C ASP A 348 -6.62 8.82 -3.80
N VAL A 349 -6.53 9.38 -5.02
CA VAL A 349 -7.11 10.69 -5.35
C VAL A 349 -8.60 10.62 -5.68
N ALA A 350 -9.12 9.44 -6.04
CA ALA A 350 -10.48 9.25 -6.53
C ALA A 350 -11.50 9.04 -5.39
N ALA A 351 -12.56 9.84 -5.39
CA ALA A 351 -13.76 9.63 -4.57
C ALA A 351 -14.83 8.93 -5.43
N PHE A 352 -15.09 7.66 -5.15
CA PHE A 352 -15.92 6.78 -5.97
C PHE A 352 -17.11 6.21 -5.20
N PRO A 353 -18.20 5.78 -5.89
CA PRO A 353 -19.33 5.11 -5.24
C PRO A 353 -18.94 3.70 -4.79
N LEU A 354 -18.87 3.48 -3.49
CA LEU A 354 -18.68 2.16 -2.89
C LEU A 354 -20.06 1.47 -2.76
N GLN A 355 -20.45 0.79 -3.83
CA GLN A 355 -21.80 0.25 -4.01
C GLN A 355 -22.25 -0.69 -2.90
N MET A 356 -21.35 -1.61 -2.47
CA MET A 356 -21.63 -2.59 -1.41
C MET A 356 -22.14 -1.94 -0.12
N TYR A 357 -21.75 -0.71 0.17
CA TYR A 357 -22.10 0.02 1.40
C TYR A 357 -22.91 1.29 1.13
N ASN A 358 -23.38 1.49 -0.11
CA ASN A 358 -24.21 2.61 -0.53
C ASN A 358 -23.66 3.99 -0.04
N ARG A 359 -22.37 4.20 -0.20
CA ARG A 359 -21.70 5.45 0.19
C ARG A 359 -20.59 5.82 -0.79
N THR A 360 -20.22 7.10 -0.83
CA THR A 360 -18.98 7.52 -1.49
C THR A 360 -17.79 7.21 -0.57
N ALA A 361 -16.71 6.71 -1.14
CA ALA A 361 -15.49 6.39 -0.43
C ALA A 361 -14.26 6.90 -1.19
N ARG A 362 -13.19 7.18 -0.47
CA ARG A 362 -11.84 7.36 -0.97
C ARG A 362 -10.93 6.42 -0.19
N VAL A 363 -10.25 5.54 -0.89
CA VAL A 363 -9.50 4.43 -0.29
C VAL A 363 -8.02 4.59 -0.58
N GLU A 364 -7.23 4.86 0.45
CA GLU A 364 -5.78 4.99 0.40
C GLU A 364 -5.11 3.63 0.63
N HIS A 365 -5.29 2.71 -0.30
CA HIS A 365 -4.72 1.37 -0.19
C HIS A 365 -4.26 0.82 -1.53
N VAL A 366 -3.15 0.08 -1.52
CA VAL A 366 -2.50 -0.46 -2.72
C VAL A 366 -3.42 -1.35 -3.56
N ASP A 367 -4.28 -2.14 -2.95
CA ASP A 367 -5.21 -3.03 -3.65
C ASP A 367 -6.25 -2.22 -4.45
N HIS A 368 -6.81 -1.16 -3.83
CA HIS A 368 -7.70 -0.22 -4.52
C HIS A 368 -6.99 0.51 -5.65
N ALA A 369 -5.76 0.99 -5.40
CA ALA A 369 -4.96 1.69 -6.41
C ALA A 369 -4.73 0.82 -7.67
N ARG A 370 -4.47 -0.48 -7.48
CA ARG A 370 -4.33 -1.46 -8.58
C ARG A 370 -5.65 -1.71 -9.30
N LYS A 371 -6.68 -2.11 -8.55
CA LYS A 371 -7.98 -2.52 -9.09
C LYS A 371 -8.72 -1.38 -9.78
N SER A 372 -8.69 -0.17 -9.20
CA SER A 372 -9.31 1.02 -9.80
C SER A 372 -8.68 1.39 -11.13
N ALA A 373 -7.35 1.36 -11.21
CA ALA A 373 -6.61 1.64 -12.43
C ALA A 373 -6.92 0.62 -13.53
N GLN A 374 -6.87 -0.68 -13.21
CA GLN A 374 -7.21 -1.75 -14.16
C GLN A 374 -8.67 -1.64 -14.64
N HIS A 375 -9.60 -1.36 -13.70
CA HIS A 375 -11.01 -1.21 -14.05
C HIS A 375 -11.25 0.01 -14.95
N CYS A 376 -10.65 1.15 -14.63
CA CYS A 376 -10.74 2.37 -15.42
C CYS A 376 -10.24 2.16 -16.85
N VAL A 377 -9.06 1.56 -17.04
CA VAL A 377 -8.51 1.31 -18.38
C VAL A 377 -9.40 0.35 -19.18
N ARG A 378 -9.90 -0.73 -18.55
CA ARG A 378 -10.87 -1.62 -19.22
C ARG A 378 -12.14 -0.89 -19.60
N ALA A 379 -12.69 -0.05 -18.73
CA ALA A 379 -13.87 0.78 -19.02
C ALA A 379 -13.64 1.75 -20.16
N LEU A 380 -12.45 2.34 -20.24
CA LEU A 380 -12.05 3.25 -21.31
C LEU A 380 -11.94 2.55 -22.64
N LEU A 381 -11.40 1.31 -22.69
CA LEU A 381 -11.10 0.58 -23.91
C LEU A 381 -12.23 -0.30 -24.42
N THR A 382 -13.23 -0.61 -23.57
CA THR A 382 -14.33 -1.53 -23.93
C THR A 382 -15.69 -0.90 -23.68
N ALA A 383 -16.63 -1.11 -24.59
CA ALA A 383 -18.01 -0.60 -24.46
C ALA A 383 -18.85 -1.35 -23.41
N LYS A 384 -18.37 -2.50 -22.92
CA LYS A 384 -19.09 -3.36 -21.97
C LYS A 384 -18.33 -3.42 -20.65
N THR A 385 -18.65 -2.53 -19.72
CA THR A 385 -18.00 -2.53 -18.41
C THR A 385 -19.04 -2.47 -17.30
N GLN A 386 -18.95 -3.40 -16.36
CA GLN A 386 -19.76 -3.38 -15.15
C GLN A 386 -19.25 -2.28 -14.21
N ALA A 387 -20.12 -1.80 -13.36
CA ALA A 387 -19.72 -0.87 -12.30
C ALA A 387 -18.64 -1.48 -11.40
N TYR A 388 -17.75 -0.64 -10.90
CA TYR A 388 -16.67 -1.06 -10.00
C TYR A 388 -17.24 -1.63 -8.70
N ASP A 389 -17.03 -2.92 -8.48
CA ASP A 389 -17.45 -3.67 -7.31
C ASP A 389 -16.22 -3.93 -6.42
N TYR A 390 -16.00 -3.04 -5.45
CA TYR A 390 -14.84 -3.11 -4.56
C TYR A 390 -15.22 -3.61 -3.18
N LEU A 391 -14.58 -4.69 -2.75
CA LEU A 391 -14.57 -5.12 -1.36
C LEU A 391 -13.41 -4.41 -0.63
N PRO A 392 -13.67 -3.56 0.38
CA PRO A 392 -12.63 -2.95 1.17
C PRO A 392 -11.68 -3.98 1.76
N TYR A 393 -10.40 -3.74 1.56
CA TYR A 393 -9.32 -4.61 2.01
C TYR A 393 -8.19 -3.77 2.59
N PHE A 394 -7.66 -4.22 3.71
CA PHE A 394 -6.50 -3.63 4.33
C PHE A 394 -5.58 -4.70 4.91
N TYR A 395 -4.28 -4.48 4.87
CA TYR A 395 -3.30 -5.38 5.48
C TYR A 395 -2.12 -4.60 6.04
N SER A 396 -1.43 -5.18 7.00
CA SER A 396 -0.09 -4.74 7.37
C SER A 396 0.82 -5.91 7.73
N ARG A 397 2.11 -5.66 7.65
CA ARG A 397 3.18 -6.56 8.06
C ARG A 397 4.18 -5.79 8.88
N VAL A 398 4.45 -6.27 10.08
CA VAL A 398 5.39 -5.62 11.00
C VAL A 398 6.36 -6.64 11.59
N PHE A 399 7.50 -6.16 12.06
CA PHE A 399 8.57 -6.99 12.63
C PHE A 399 9.10 -8.07 11.68
N GLU A 400 9.16 -7.77 10.36
CA GLU A 400 9.63 -8.74 9.34
C GLU A 400 11.16 -8.76 9.17
N TYR A 401 11.92 -7.95 9.93
CA TYR A 401 13.38 -7.94 9.86
C TYR A 401 13.98 -9.25 10.40
N GLU A 402 15.16 -9.62 9.91
CA GLU A 402 15.84 -10.82 10.37
C GLU A 402 16.23 -10.71 11.85
N GLY A 403 16.00 -11.77 12.61
CA GLY A 403 16.21 -11.80 14.06
C GLY A 403 15.04 -11.29 14.90
N SER A 404 13.94 -10.84 14.30
CA SER A 404 12.70 -10.53 15.03
C SER A 404 12.13 -11.76 15.72
N ALA A 405 11.72 -11.61 16.97
CA ALA A 405 11.14 -12.70 17.77
C ALA A 405 9.79 -13.19 17.23
N ARG A 406 9.03 -12.30 16.60
CA ARG A 406 7.73 -12.60 16.01
C ARG A 406 7.48 -11.68 14.82
N ARG A 407 7.17 -12.28 13.67
CA ARG A 407 6.65 -11.59 12.49
C ARG A 407 5.13 -11.54 12.59
N VAL A 408 4.55 -10.40 12.29
CA VAL A 408 3.10 -10.19 12.34
C VAL A 408 2.61 -9.84 10.95
N TRP A 409 1.59 -10.56 10.52
CA TRP A 409 0.87 -10.30 9.28
C TRP A 409 -0.62 -10.43 9.53
N TRP A 410 -1.37 -9.40 9.22
CA TRP A 410 -2.82 -9.41 9.33
C TRP A 410 -3.49 -8.87 8.07
N GLN A 411 -4.71 -9.31 7.87
CA GLN A 411 -5.61 -8.85 6.83
C GLN A 411 -6.97 -8.52 7.43
N PHE A 412 -7.60 -7.50 6.87
CA PHE A 412 -8.96 -7.09 7.15
C PHE A 412 -9.73 -6.97 5.85
N TYR A 413 -10.95 -7.47 5.82
CA TYR A 413 -11.87 -7.31 4.71
C TYR A 413 -13.22 -6.82 5.21
N GLY A 414 -13.89 -5.96 4.42
CA GLY A 414 -15.24 -5.50 4.69
C GLY A 414 -15.33 -4.13 5.35
N ASP A 415 -16.27 -3.99 6.28
CA ASP A 415 -16.52 -2.76 7.05
C ASP A 415 -16.47 -3.06 8.55
N ASN A 416 -15.83 -2.20 9.34
CA ASN A 416 -15.64 -2.40 10.77
C ASN A 416 -16.76 -1.75 11.59
N VAL A 417 -18.01 -2.03 11.20
CA VAL A 417 -19.22 -1.53 11.86
C VAL A 417 -20.00 -2.65 12.55
N GLY A 418 -20.64 -2.33 13.65
CA GLY A 418 -21.45 -3.26 14.44
C GLY A 418 -20.73 -3.79 15.68
N ASP A 419 -21.34 -4.79 16.33
CA ASP A 419 -20.76 -5.47 17.50
C ASP A 419 -19.62 -6.39 17.07
N THR A 420 -18.66 -6.59 17.97
CA THR A 420 -17.51 -7.43 17.68
C THR A 420 -17.57 -8.77 18.42
N VAL A 421 -17.10 -9.82 17.74
CA VAL A 421 -16.74 -11.10 18.34
C VAL A 421 -15.26 -11.32 18.10
N GLU A 422 -14.48 -11.45 19.15
CA GLU A 422 -13.04 -11.68 19.10
C GLU A 422 -12.72 -13.08 19.60
N VAL A 423 -11.95 -13.84 18.84
CA VAL A 423 -11.59 -15.24 19.14
C VAL A 423 -10.08 -15.40 19.01
N GLY A 424 -9.51 -16.18 19.94
CA GLY A 424 -8.08 -16.44 19.99
C GLY A 424 -7.29 -15.33 20.69
N ASN A 425 -5.98 -15.43 20.55
CA ASN A 425 -4.99 -14.48 21.05
C ASN A 425 -3.79 -14.48 20.10
N PHE A 426 -2.76 -13.67 20.34
CA PHE A 426 -1.59 -13.65 19.46
C PHE A 426 -0.72 -14.92 19.48
N ASP A 427 -1.08 -15.91 20.26
CA ASP A 427 -0.36 -17.19 20.32
C ASP A 427 -1.35 -18.35 20.11
N PRO A 428 -1.52 -18.86 18.88
CA PRO A 428 -0.77 -18.46 17.68
C PRO A 428 -1.39 -17.30 16.90
N LYS A 429 -2.71 -17.05 16.95
CA LYS A 429 -3.44 -16.09 16.09
C LYS A 429 -4.67 -15.50 16.76
N VAL A 430 -5.22 -14.44 16.17
CA VAL A 430 -6.48 -13.79 16.59
C VAL A 430 -7.34 -13.45 15.40
N ALA A 431 -8.67 -13.62 15.54
CA ALA A 431 -9.67 -13.15 14.60
C ALA A 431 -10.67 -12.22 15.28
N THR A 432 -11.14 -11.22 14.55
CA THR A 432 -12.24 -10.33 14.99
C THR A 432 -13.29 -10.24 13.90
N PHE A 433 -14.53 -10.45 14.27
CA PHE A 433 -15.71 -10.41 13.39
C PHE A 433 -16.57 -9.21 13.77
N TRP A 434 -16.92 -8.35 12.78
CA TRP A 434 -17.86 -7.24 12.96
C TRP A 434 -19.23 -7.64 12.44
N ILE A 435 -20.25 -7.51 13.28
CA ILE A 435 -21.60 -8.03 13.03
C ILE A 435 -22.61 -6.91 13.31
N ASP A 436 -23.41 -6.55 12.30
CA ASP A 436 -24.39 -5.48 12.43
C ASP A 436 -25.64 -5.90 13.25
N SER A 437 -26.61 -4.97 13.39
CA SER A 437 -27.87 -5.20 14.09
C SER A 437 -28.73 -6.32 13.49
N ASP A 438 -28.59 -6.57 12.18
CA ASP A 438 -29.30 -7.60 11.44
C ASP A 438 -28.56 -8.95 11.46
N SER A 439 -27.58 -9.09 12.34
CA SER A 439 -26.71 -10.26 12.48
C SER A 439 -25.88 -10.58 11.22
N ARG A 440 -25.68 -9.61 10.32
CA ARG A 440 -24.85 -9.79 9.14
C ARG A 440 -23.37 -9.53 9.46
N LEU A 441 -22.52 -10.42 8.97
CA LEU A 441 -21.07 -10.25 9.05
C LEU A 441 -20.61 -9.14 8.09
N LYS A 442 -20.22 -7.99 8.65
CA LYS A 442 -19.80 -6.80 7.87
C LYS A 442 -18.31 -6.75 7.61
N GLY A 443 -17.51 -7.23 8.54
CA GLY A 443 -16.06 -7.21 8.42
C GLY A 443 -15.40 -8.34 9.21
N ILE A 444 -14.20 -8.69 8.77
CA ILE A 444 -13.41 -9.74 9.39
C ILE A 444 -11.92 -9.37 9.36
N PHE A 445 -11.29 -9.50 10.51
CA PHE A 445 -9.86 -9.34 10.72
C PHE A 445 -9.26 -10.68 11.12
N LEU A 446 -8.09 -11.01 10.57
CA LEU A 446 -7.32 -12.19 10.96
C LEU A 446 -5.84 -11.85 10.99
N GLU A 447 -5.19 -12.18 12.08
CA GLU A 447 -3.74 -12.09 12.26
C GLU A 447 -3.13 -13.49 12.27
N SER A 448 -2.01 -13.66 11.55
CA SER A 448 -1.23 -14.91 11.46
C SER A 448 -2.01 -16.12 10.93
N GLY A 449 -3.00 -15.87 10.05
CA GLY A 449 -3.75 -16.93 9.38
C GLY A 449 -2.91 -17.72 8.36
N SER A 450 -3.36 -18.95 8.07
CA SER A 450 -2.86 -19.73 6.94
C SER A 450 -3.32 -19.14 5.60
N PRO A 451 -2.69 -19.51 4.47
CA PRO A 451 -3.16 -19.10 3.15
C PRO A 451 -4.64 -19.44 2.89
N GLU A 452 -5.09 -20.61 3.33
CA GLU A 452 -6.47 -21.08 3.18
C GLU A 452 -7.44 -20.26 4.03
N GLU A 453 -7.06 -19.94 5.26
CA GLU A 453 -7.85 -19.07 6.15
C GLU A 453 -7.96 -17.66 5.58
N PHE A 454 -6.86 -17.08 5.10
CA PHE A 454 -6.89 -15.77 4.43
C PHE A 454 -7.74 -15.77 3.15
N ALA A 455 -7.78 -16.86 2.40
CA ALA A 455 -8.60 -17.00 1.18
C ALA A 455 -10.11 -17.05 1.49
N LEU A 456 -10.51 -17.42 2.71
CA LEU A 456 -11.90 -17.44 3.15
C LEU A 456 -12.44 -16.04 3.48
N LEU A 457 -11.58 -15.13 3.99
CA LEU A 457 -12.00 -13.81 4.47
C LEU A 457 -12.78 -12.98 3.42
N PRO A 458 -12.27 -12.81 2.18
CA PRO A 458 -13.00 -12.04 1.18
C PRO A 458 -14.34 -12.67 0.79
N GLN A 459 -14.48 -14.00 0.85
CA GLN A 459 -15.74 -14.68 0.57
C GLN A 459 -16.78 -14.33 1.66
N LEU A 460 -16.40 -14.43 2.93
CA LEU A 460 -17.23 -14.07 4.07
C LEU A 460 -17.62 -12.59 4.05
N ALA A 461 -16.66 -11.69 3.89
CA ALA A 461 -16.91 -10.26 3.89
C ALA A 461 -17.77 -9.80 2.69
N LYS A 462 -17.66 -10.46 1.53
CA LYS A 462 -18.44 -10.12 0.34
C LYS A 462 -19.87 -10.64 0.43
N SER A 463 -20.08 -11.86 0.90
CA SER A 463 -21.41 -12.47 1.02
C SER A 463 -22.23 -11.91 2.18
N GLN A 464 -21.56 -11.36 3.20
CA GLN A 464 -22.21 -10.83 4.43
C GLN A 464 -23.26 -11.80 5.01
N PRO A 465 -22.90 -13.05 5.32
CA PRO A 465 -23.86 -14.03 5.80
C PRO A 465 -24.48 -13.58 7.13
N ILE A 466 -25.72 -14.05 7.39
CA ILE A 466 -26.34 -13.91 8.70
C ILE A 466 -25.67 -14.93 9.63
N VAL A 467 -25.07 -14.47 10.72
CA VAL A 467 -24.30 -15.31 11.64
C VAL A 467 -24.91 -15.33 13.04
N ASP A 468 -24.75 -16.46 13.71
CA ASP A 468 -25.09 -16.59 15.12
C ASP A 468 -23.92 -16.13 16.00
N LYS A 469 -24.05 -14.94 16.63
CA LYS A 469 -23.02 -14.37 17.52
C LYS A 469 -22.68 -15.27 18.70
N ALA A 470 -23.69 -16.00 19.26
CA ALA A 470 -23.46 -16.86 20.41
C ALA A 470 -22.61 -18.07 19.98
N LYS A 471 -22.92 -18.64 18.82
CA LYS A 471 -22.17 -19.75 18.26
C LYS A 471 -20.71 -19.34 17.94
N LEU A 472 -20.49 -18.16 17.35
CA LEU A 472 -19.14 -17.64 17.13
C LEU A 472 -18.38 -17.39 18.44
N LYS A 473 -19.03 -16.84 19.46
CA LYS A 473 -18.42 -16.64 20.79
C LYS A 473 -18.05 -17.94 21.50
N SER A 474 -18.73 -19.05 21.18
CA SER A 474 -18.47 -20.37 21.78
C SER A 474 -17.32 -21.11 21.07
N ALA A 475 -16.76 -20.55 20.01
CA ALA A 475 -15.65 -21.16 19.27
C ALA A 475 -14.44 -21.38 20.18
N SER A 476 -13.88 -22.58 20.11
CA SER A 476 -12.74 -22.99 20.93
C SER A 476 -11.39 -22.46 20.39
N SER A 477 -11.33 -22.10 19.11
CA SER A 477 -10.15 -21.59 18.41
C SER A 477 -10.54 -20.68 17.25
N VAL A 478 -9.56 -20.01 16.65
CA VAL A 478 -9.77 -19.20 15.43
C VAL A 478 -10.22 -20.07 14.26
N GLU A 479 -9.65 -21.26 14.12
CA GLU A 479 -10.03 -22.23 13.09
C GLU A 479 -11.51 -22.65 13.23
N ASP A 480 -11.94 -22.95 14.45
CA ASP A 480 -13.32 -23.29 14.77
C ASP A 480 -14.26 -22.13 14.45
N ALA A 481 -13.89 -20.89 14.82
CA ALA A 481 -14.68 -19.70 14.50
C ALA A 481 -14.81 -19.46 12.98
N LEU A 482 -13.75 -19.69 12.23
CA LEU A 482 -13.75 -19.55 10.76
C LEU A 482 -14.60 -20.64 10.10
N GLU A 483 -14.57 -21.88 10.61
CA GLU A 483 -15.43 -22.96 10.12
C GLU A 483 -16.91 -22.71 10.45
N ILE A 484 -17.20 -22.24 11.66
CA ILE A 484 -18.53 -21.77 12.04
C ILE A 484 -19.00 -20.67 11.07
N ALA A 485 -18.18 -19.64 10.81
CA ALA A 485 -18.52 -18.56 9.89
C ALA A 485 -18.74 -19.09 8.45
N ARG A 486 -17.90 -20.02 8.00
CA ARG A 486 -18.01 -20.70 6.71
C ARG A 486 -19.34 -21.45 6.54
N SER A 487 -19.80 -22.13 7.60
CA SER A 487 -21.05 -22.89 7.56
C SER A 487 -22.28 -22.03 7.22
N PHE A 488 -22.22 -20.71 7.45
CA PHE A 488 -23.27 -19.77 7.08
C PHE A 488 -23.25 -19.35 5.60
N LEU A 489 -22.15 -19.62 4.86
CA LEU A 489 -22.10 -19.39 3.41
C LEU A 489 -22.94 -20.42 2.65
N GLU A 490 -23.11 -21.62 3.20
CA GLU A 490 -23.77 -22.76 2.55
C GLU A 490 -25.29 -22.77 2.78
N VAL A 491 -25.81 -21.89 3.63
CA VAL A 491 -27.25 -21.77 3.87
C VAL A 491 -27.84 -20.84 2.79
N PRO A 492 -28.69 -21.34 1.86
CA PRO A 492 -29.41 -20.47 0.96
C PRO A 492 -30.22 -19.46 1.79
N ALA A 493 -30.14 -18.17 1.43
CA ALA A 493 -31.01 -17.18 2.02
C ALA A 493 -32.47 -17.70 1.90
N ALA A 494 -33.13 -17.98 3.02
CA ALA A 494 -34.54 -18.31 3.00
C ALA A 494 -35.27 -17.12 2.35
N ILE A 495 -35.91 -17.40 1.21
CA ILE A 495 -36.68 -16.48 0.38
C ILE A 495 -37.88 -15.96 1.17
#